data_c795fd16c6301e267fc3be9b6b0d01aa
#
_entry.id   c795fd16c6301e267fc3be9b6b0d01aa
#
_cell.length_a   1.000
_cell.length_b   1.000
_cell.length_c   1.000
_cell.angle_alpha   90.00
_cell.angle_beta   90.00
_cell.angle_gamma   90.00
#
_symmetry.space_group_name_H-M   'P 1'
#
loop_
_entity.id
_entity.type
_entity.pdbx_description
1 polymer ?
#
loop_
_entity_poly.entity_id
_entity_poly.type
_entity_poly.pdbx_seq_one_letter_code
_entity_poly.pdbx_strand_id
1 'polypeptide(L)'
;MSTSIDWSDEAFFESPERESVDGGITNFGPLWHAVSPRWGHSMNAMCSYYGMFPAKLAHYFIQSFTEPGDLVLDPFSGRGTAPLQARVEGRKSISNDLNPLAYVLTRAKTNPPSWMAINEFVSEIERRYHSEAQSEPDVPSDIRMLFHPNTLRQIAFIRSGLLQQEIICWSPEELMLAGALAGILHGAHRRDGSSGYLSISMPNTFSMSPTYVRKYILENNLKAPDQNVFERLRDKLARLYMDSIEGPVGETFKKDASHLMTSQAIKPGTVNLVITSPPYLRVVNYGTANWIRLWWLGIEEVGRQRGAGRKSLDAALDHQHSYDSYRTFFAKTLGGMRRVIRKDGVAVLVVGDVANPGEEPLPLARQIWDDVGEKSGLRLINFIEDQLPTQNKVSRIWGETKGRATERDCVLILARDDGEPAPAAEVVEWEEPYKDRGPDAAHARLRDLRNAL
;
A
#
# COMPACT_ATOMS: atom_id res chain seq x y z
N MET A 1 12.53 4.68 32.75
CA MET A 1 13.37 5.77 32.22
C MET A 1 12.84 6.06 30.82
N SER A 2 12.26 7.25 30.65
CA SER A 2 11.61 7.70 29.41
C SER A 2 12.68 8.36 28.54
N THR A 3 13.04 7.76 27.43
CA THR A 3 13.80 8.45 26.40
C THR A 3 12.81 8.97 25.37
N SER A 4 12.48 10.25 25.46
CA SER A 4 11.88 11.00 24.38
C SER A 4 12.91 11.09 23.24
N ILE A 5 12.58 10.59 22.06
CA ILE A 5 13.40 10.77 20.87
C ILE A 5 13.18 12.22 20.40
N ASP A 6 14.23 13.01 20.53
CA ASP A 6 14.30 14.36 19.98
C ASP A 6 14.51 14.27 18.45
N TRP A 7 13.65 14.89 17.68
CA TRP A 7 13.64 14.84 16.21
C TRP A 7 14.26 16.09 15.59
N SER A 8 15.02 16.87 16.37
CA SER A 8 15.65 18.13 15.94
C SER A 8 17.11 18.01 15.46
N ASP A 9 17.69 16.81 15.37
CA ASP A 9 19.08 16.65 14.92
C ASP A 9 19.20 16.88 13.41
N GLU A 10 19.69 18.08 13.06
CA GLU A 10 20.04 18.53 11.70
C GLU A 10 21.27 17.82 11.08
N ALA A 11 21.88 16.87 11.76
CA ALA A 11 23.15 16.24 11.38
C ALA A 11 23.06 15.13 10.32
N PHE A 12 21.92 14.92 9.66
CA PHE A 12 21.72 13.85 8.67
C PHE A 12 21.67 14.31 7.20
N PHE A 13 22.03 15.55 6.90
CA PHE A 13 21.90 16.11 5.54
C PHE A 13 23.24 16.43 4.90
N GLU A 14 24.19 15.51 4.90
CA GLU A 14 25.28 15.56 3.93
C GLU A 14 24.86 14.83 2.65
N SER A 15 24.73 15.60 1.56
CA SER A 15 24.46 15.05 0.23
C SER A 15 25.64 14.18 -0.20
N PRO A 16 25.45 12.91 -0.58
CA PRO A 16 26.55 12.12 -1.13
C PRO A 16 27.04 12.73 -2.45
N GLU A 17 28.34 12.95 -2.55
CA GLU A 17 28.99 13.41 -3.79
C GLU A 17 28.74 12.43 -4.94
N ARG A 18 28.44 12.98 -6.11
CA ARG A 18 28.20 12.20 -7.34
C ARG A 18 29.54 11.71 -7.90
N GLU A 19 29.81 10.43 -7.83
CA GLU A 19 30.88 9.81 -8.62
C GLU A 19 30.33 9.40 -10.00
N SER A 20 30.93 9.95 -11.06
CA SER A 20 30.68 9.55 -12.45
C SER A 20 31.43 8.24 -12.73
N VAL A 21 30.69 7.16 -13.03
CA VAL A 21 31.28 5.92 -13.55
C VAL A 21 31.27 5.99 -15.07
N ASP A 22 32.44 5.70 -15.66
CA ASP A 22 32.65 5.69 -17.11
C ASP A 22 31.66 4.73 -17.82
N GLY A 23 30.77 5.27 -18.65
CA GLY A 23 29.76 4.50 -19.38
C GLY A 23 28.38 5.16 -19.47
N GLY A 24 28.19 6.39 -19.05
CA GLY A 24 26.95 7.16 -19.24
C GLY A 24 25.79 6.77 -18.30
N ILE A 25 26.03 5.96 -17.29
CA ILE A 25 25.07 5.60 -16.26
C ILE A 25 25.27 6.51 -15.06
N THR A 26 24.36 7.43 -14.83
CA THR A 26 24.32 8.24 -13.61
C THR A 26 24.19 7.28 -12.42
N ASN A 27 25.06 7.40 -11.43
CA ASN A 27 24.95 6.64 -10.19
C ASN A 27 23.71 7.14 -9.43
N PHE A 28 22.60 6.39 -9.53
CA PHE A 28 21.40 6.63 -8.77
C PHE A 28 21.63 6.14 -7.34
N GLY A 29 22.19 6.99 -6.50
CA GLY A 29 22.16 6.74 -5.06
C GLY A 29 20.72 6.83 -4.53
N PRO A 30 20.46 6.39 -3.29
CA PRO A 30 19.10 6.45 -2.70
C PRO A 30 18.70 7.88 -2.32
N LEU A 31 18.65 8.78 -3.33
CA LEU A 31 18.36 10.21 -3.17
C LEU A 31 16.98 10.47 -2.55
N TRP A 32 16.05 9.49 -2.60
CA TRP A 32 14.78 9.59 -1.90
C TRP A 32 14.88 9.57 -0.37
N HIS A 33 16.06 9.31 0.21
CA HIS A 33 16.30 9.49 1.64
C HIS A 33 16.39 10.94 2.08
N ALA A 34 16.61 11.87 1.16
CA ALA A 34 16.74 13.30 1.45
C ALA A 34 15.48 13.95 2.02
N VAL A 35 14.32 13.29 1.97
CA VAL A 35 13.05 13.84 2.45
C VAL A 35 12.42 12.97 3.53
N SER A 36 11.52 13.58 4.32
CA SER A 36 10.83 12.94 5.43
C SER A 36 10.22 11.57 5.06
N PRO A 37 10.26 10.57 5.94
CA PRO A 37 9.55 9.30 5.74
C PRO A 37 8.03 9.45 5.56
N ARG A 38 7.45 10.55 5.99
CA ARG A 38 6.00 10.86 5.86
C ARG A 38 5.69 11.73 4.65
N TRP A 39 6.67 12.04 3.82
CA TRP A 39 6.47 12.81 2.60
C TRP A 39 5.45 12.12 1.69
N GLY A 40 4.63 12.92 1.03
CA GLY A 40 3.64 12.46 0.05
C GLY A 40 2.20 12.88 0.38
N HIS A 41 1.29 12.68 -0.57
CA HIS A 41 -0.11 13.07 -0.52
C HIS A 41 -0.87 12.44 0.67
N SER A 42 -1.81 13.18 1.26
CA SER A 42 -2.61 12.77 2.43
C SER A 42 -3.36 11.44 2.24
N MET A 43 -3.78 11.13 1.02
CA MET A 43 -4.40 9.85 0.67
C MET A 43 -3.48 8.63 0.92
N ASN A 44 -2.15 8.82 1.01
CA ASN A 44 -1.25 7.74 1.39
C ASN A 44 -1.49 7.24 2.83
N ALA A 45 -2.10 8.07 3.68
CA ALA A 45 -2.49 7.68 5.03
C ALA A 45 -3.81 6.88 5.10
N MET A 46 -4.44 6.51 3.97
CA MET A 46 -5.75 5.84 3.95
C MET A 46 -5.74 4.55 4.77
N CYS A 47 -4.82 3.65 4.47
CA CYS A 47 -4.68 2.39 5.19
C CYS A 47 -3.20 1.98 5.21
N SER A 48 -2.72 1.52 6.36
CA SER A 48 -1.42 0.87 6.45
C SER A 48 -1.46 -0.47 5.72
N TYR A 49 -0.39 -0.79 5.00
CA TYR A 49 -0.29 -2.01 4.21
C TYR A 49 1.11 -2.61 4.36
N TYR A 50 1.21 -3.92 4.42
CA TYR A 50 2.50 -4.60 4.58
C TYR A 50 3.21 -4.72 3.23
N GLY A 51 4.54 -4.48 3.20
CA GLY A 51 5.34 -4.62 1.97
C GLY A 51 5.13 -3.47 0.97
N MET A 52 5.04 -2.23 1.45
CA MET A 52 4.89 -1.05 0.60
C MET A 52 6.18 -0.24 0.55
N PHE A 53 6.50 0.34 -0.59
CA PHE A 53 7.51 1.38 -0.68
C PHE A 53 6.92 2.78 -0.40
N PRO A 54 7.75 3.76 0.02
CA PRO A 54 7.30 5.10 0.34
C PRO A 54 6.97 5.93 -0.91
N ALA A 55 6.09 6.93 -0.77
CA ALA A 55 5.72 7.83 -1.86
C ALA A 55 6.92 8.56 -2.48
N LYS A 56 7.91 8.91 -1.66
CA LYS A 56 9.16 9.56 -2.10
C LYS A 56 9.96 8.72 -3.11
N LEU A 57 9.96 7.39 -2.98
CA LEU A 57 10.59 6.51 -3.95
C LEU A 57 9.81 6.52 -5.27
N ALA A 58 8.48 6.44 -5.22
CA ALA A 58 7.64 6.55 -6.41
C ALA A 58 7.85 7.89 -7.12
N HIS A 59 7.83 8.99 -6.37
CA HIS A 59 8.10 10.33 -6.87
C HIS A 59 9.44 10.41 -7.62
N TYR A 60 10.51 9.95 -6.97
CA TYR A 60 11.85 9.98 -7.53
C TYR A 60 11.91 9.34 -8.92
N PHE A 61 11.38 8.11 -9.08
CA PHE A 61 11.43 7.42 -10.35
C PHE A 61 10.44 7.94 -11.38
N ILE A 62 9.27 8.43 -10.96
CA ILE A 62 8.30 9.08 -11.86
C ILE A 62 8.91 10.34 -12.43
N GLN A 63 9.51 11.21 -11.62
CA GLN A 63 10.20 12.42 -12.10
C GLN A 63 11.42 12.10 -12.96
N SER A 64 12.18 11.05 -12.61
CA SER A 64 13.40 10.69 -13.35
C SER A 64 13.12 10.17 -14.76
N PHE A 65 12.00 9.46 -14.99
CA PHE A 65 11.80 8.70 -16.23
C PHE A 65 10.52 9.04 -16.99
N THR A 66 9.76 10.03 -16.56
CA THR A 66 8.49 10.38 -17.21
C THR A 66 8.21 11.88 -17.21
N GLU A 67 7.39 12.30 -18.19
CA GLU A 67 6.85 13.65 -18.30
C GLU A 67 5.33 13.65 -18.01
N PRO A 68 4.71 14.81 -17.68
CA PRO A 68 3.26 14.92 -17.56
C PRO A 68 2.55 14.39 -18.80
N GLY A 69 1.53 13.55 -18.59
CA GLY A 69 0.79 12.87 -19.64
C GLY A 69 1.29 11.47 -20.01
N ASP A 70 2.51 11.10 -19.58
CA ASP A 70 3.07 9.76 -19.75
C ASP A 70 2.30 8.70 -18.97
N LEU A 71 2.49 7.43 -19.35
CA LEU A 71 1.81 6.29 -18.75
C LEU A 71 2.73 5.53 -17.78
N VAL A 72 2.31 5.49 -16.52
CA VAL A 72 2.93 4.71 -15.44
C VAL A 72 2.10 3.47 -15.16
N LEU A 73 2.75 2.31 -15.06
CA LEU A 73 2.13 1.04 -14.71
C LEU A 73 2.67 0.49 -13.38
N ASP A 74 1.77 0.12 -12.48
CA ASP A 74 2.08 -0.67 -11.28
C ASP A 74 1.27 -1.97 -11.26
N PRO A 75 1.84 -3.11 -11.70
CA PRO A 75 1.13 -4.38 -11.78
C PRO A 75 0.93 -5.09 -10.43
N PHE A 76 1.56 -4.61 -9.34
CA PHE A 76 1.42 -5.10 -7.97
C PHE A 76 1.22 -3.93 -7.01
N SER A 77 0.14 -3.17 -7.24
CA SER A 77 -0.03 -1.82 -6.68
C SER A 77 -0.18 -1.75 -5.16
N GLY A 78 -0.47 -2.87 -4.49
CA GLY A 78 -0.63 -2.91 -3.04
C GLY A 78 -1.59 -1.83 -2.56
N ARG A 79 -1.12 -0.91 -1.72
CA ARG A 79 -1.96 0.21 -1.27
C ARG A 79 -2.10 1.37 -2.27
N GLY A 80 -1.54 1.26 -3.48
CA GLY A 80 -1.67 2.27 -4.53
C GLY A 80 -0.76 3.50 -4.36
N THR A 81 0.48 3.32 -3.92
CA THR A 81 1.43 4.42 -3.74
C THR A 81 1.87 5.02 -5.07
N ALA A 82 2.36 4.18 -6.00
CA ALA A 82 2.85 4.65 -7.30
C ALA A 82 1.73 5.22 -8.19
N PRO A 83 0.56 4.58 -8.35
CA PRO A 83 -0.50 5.15 -9.18
C PRO A 83 -1.09 6.45 -8.61
N LEU A 84 -1.14 6.62 -7.27
CA LEU A 84 -1.50 7.90 -6.66
C LEU A 84 -0.47 8.97 -6.99
N GLN A 85 0.82 8.67 -6.83
CA GLN A 85 1.90 9.62 -7.09
C GLN A 85 1.94 10.02 -8.57
N ALA A 86 1.78 9.05 -9.49
CA ALA A 86 1.68 9.32 -10.91
C ALA A 86 0.55 10.32 -11.23
N ARG A 87 -0.64 10.11 -10.63
CA ARG A 87 -1.76 11.02 -10.80
C ARG A 87 -1.47 12.42 -10.26
N VAL A 88 -0.95 12.53 -9.05
CA VAL A 88 -0.61 13.82 -8.41
C VAL A 88 0.36 14.63 -9.26
N GLU A 89 1.24 13.96 -9.98
CA GLU A 89 2.24 14.58 -10.86
C GLU A 89 1.77 14.70 -12.33
N GLY A 90 0.50 14.52 -12.62
CA GLY A 90 -0.06 14.72 -13.94
C GLY A 90 0.20 13.59 -14.95
N ARG A 91 0.66 12.41 -14.46
CA ARG A 91 0.86 11.22 -15.30
C ARG A 91 -0.41 10.37 -15.30
N LYS A 92 -0.65 9.66 -16.42
CA LYS A 92 -1.66 8.61 -16.48
C LYS A 92 -1.18 7.39 -15.73
N SER A 93 -2.08 6.65 -15.10
CA SER A 93 -1.71 5.44 -14.39
C SER A 93 -2.61 4.26 -14.73
N ILE A 94 -1.98 3.10 -14.89
CA ILE A 94 -2.63 1.79 -14.85
C ILE A 94 -2.08 1.05 -13.63
N SER A 95 -2.96 0.50 -12.84
CA SER A 95 -2.61 -0.26 -11.64
C SER A 95 -3.35 -1.58 -11.60
N ASN A 96 -2.77 -2.55 -10.90
CA ASN A 96 -3.39 -3.85 -10.74
C ASN A 96 -2.95 -4.48 -9.42
N ASP A 97 -3.86 -5.23 -8.82
CA ASP A 97 -3.50 -6.16 -7.74
C ASP A 97 -4.54 -7.27 -7.67
N LEU A 98 -4.12 -8.47 -7.34
CA LEU A 98 -5.02 -9.60 -7.14
C LEU A 98 -5.74 -9.52 -5.78
N ASN A 99 -5.14 -8.84 -4.80
CA ASN A 99 -5.69 -8.66 -3.46
C ASN A 99 -6.88 -7.69 -3.48
N PRO A 100 -8.09 -8.10 -3.05
CA PRO A 100 -9.26 -7.22 -3.01
C PRO A 100 -9.04 -5.94 -2.19
N LEU A 101 -8.29 -6.02 -1.09
CA LEU A 101 -7.96 -4.85 -0.28
C LEU A 101 -7.10 -3.85 -1.06
N ALA A 102 -6.07 -4.34 -1.75
CA ALA A 102 -5.22 -3.51 -2.59
C ALA A 102 -6.01 -2.83 -3.72
N TYR A 103 -6.89 -3.57 -4.39
CA TYR A 103 -7.80 -3.03 -5.39
C TYR A 103 -8.64 -1.88 -4.85
N VAL A 104 -9.32 -2.06 -3.70
CA VAL A 104 -10.15 -1.02 -3.08
C VAL A 104 -9.31 0.21 -2.73
N LEU A 105 -8.16 0.02 -2.07
CA LEU A 105 -7.29 1.12 -1.66
C LEU A 105 -6.76 1.91 -2.85
N THR A 106 -6.32 1.23 -3.89
CA THR A 106 -5.78 1.86 -5.09
C THR A 106 -6.86 2.61 -5.85
N ARG A 107 -8.00 1.96 -6.09
CA ARG A 107 -9.13 2.55 -6.82
C ARG A 107 -9.67 3.79 -6.12
N ALA A 108 -9.83 3.75 -4.79
CA ALA A 108 -10.27 4.88 -4.00
C ALA A 108 -9.34 6.10 -4.10
N LYS A 109 -8.03 5.88 -4.21
CA LYS A 109 -7.04 6.96 -4.34
C LYS A 109 -6.89 7.50 -5.76
N THR A 110 -6.98 6.61 -6.75
CA THR A 110 -6.81 7.00 -8.15
C THR A 110 -8.08 7.60 -8.76
N ASN A 111 -9.24 7.39 -8.12
CA ASN A 111 -10.52 7.98 -8.52
C ASN A 111 -11.38 8.34 -7.30
N PRO A 112 -10.93 9.25 -6.41
CA PRO A 112 -11.72 9.65 -5.25
C PRO A 112 -12.96 10.44 -5.69
N PRO A 113 -14.10 10.29 -5.00
CA PRO A 113 -15.24 11.17 -5.17
C PRO A 113 -14.91 12.58 -4.67
N SER A 114 -15.75 13.57 -4.97
CA SER A 114 -15.63 14.89 -4.33
C SER A 114 -15.85 14.78 -2.82
N TRP A 115 -15.29 15.74 -2.07
CA TRP A 115 -15.54 15.85 -0.62
C TRP A 115 -17.04 15.89 -0.28
N MET A 116 -17.82 16.68 -1.04
CA MET A 116 -19.26 16.77 -0.84
C MET A 116 -19.95 15.42 -1.06
N ALA A 117 -19.63 14.74 -2.16
CA ALA A 117 -20.27 13.46 -2.49
C ALA A 117 -20.02 12.38 -1.43
N ILE A 118 -18.76 12.21 -0.99
CA ILE A 118 -18.46 11.20 0.06
C ILE A 118 -19.12 11.54 1.39
N ASN A 119 -19.20 12.80 1.72
CA ASN A 119 -19.77 13.25 2.98
C ASN A 119 -21.29 13.12 3.01
N GLU A 120 -21.96 13.45 1.91
CA GLU A 120 -23.40 13.19 1.73
C GLU A 120 -23.70 11.70 1.79
N PHE A 121 -22.87 10.86 1.12
CA PHE A 121 -22.99 9.41 1.13
C PHE A 121 -22.90 8.84 2.55
N VAL A 122 -21.91 9.27 3.35
CA VAL A 122 -21.77 8.85 4.76
C VAL A 122 -22.96 9.31 5.59
N SER A 123 -23.46 10.53 5.37
CA SER A 123 -24.62 11.07 6.10
C SER A 123 -25.92 10.33 5.77
N GLU A 124 -26.08 9.90 4.52
CA GLU A 124 -27.23 9.05 4.11
C GLU A 124 -27.18 7.68 4.82
N ILE A 125 -26.01 7.02 4.85
CA ILE A 125 -25.87 5.72 5.53
C ILE A 125 -26.15 5.88 7.03
N GLU A 126 -25.68 6.96 7.66
CA GLU A 126 -25.93 7.22 9.09
C GLU A 126 -27.41 7.47 9.37
N ARG A 127 -28.11 8.26 8.55
CA ARG A 127 -29.57 8.47 8.67
C ARG A 127 -30.32 7.15 8.56
N ARG A 128 -29.97 6.29 7.61
CA ARG A 128 -30.55 4.97 7.46
C ARG A 128 -30.29 4.10 8.69
N TYR A 129 -29.05 4.09 9.21
CA TYR A 129 -28.72 3.36 10.43
C TYR A 129 -29.61 3.74 11.61
N HIS A 130 -29.93 5.02 11.78
CA HIS A 130 -30.78 5.52 12.86
C HIS A 130 -32.28 5.29 12.62
N SER A 131 -32.73 5.20 11.37
CA SER A 131 -34.14 4.99 11.02
C SER A 131 -34.56 3.53 10.96
N GLU A 132 -33.61 2.61 10.70
CA GLU A 132 -33.87 1.17 10.59
C GLU A 132 -33.66 0.46 11.94
N ALA A 133 -34.49 -0.54 12.23
CA ALA A 133 -34.35 -1.36 13.43
C ALA A 133 -33.03 -2.14 13.37
N GLN A 134 -32.18 -1.96 14.37
CA GLN A 134 -30.88 -2.64 14.44
C GLN A 134 -31.02 -3.98 15.18
N SER A 135 -30.68 -5.06 14.49
CA SER A 135 -30.55 -6.40 15.09
C SER A 135 -29.10 -6.68 15.50
N GLU A 136 -28.92 -7.66 16.37
CA GLU A 136 -27.58 -8.16 16.70
C GLU A 136 -26.95 -8.77 15.43
N PRO A 137 -25.75 -8.31 15.01
CA PRO A 137 -25.18 -8.77 13.74
C PRO A 137 -24.69 -10.23 13.84
N ASP A 138 -24.98 -11.02 12.81
CA ASP A 138 -24.39 -12.36 12.65
C ASP A 138 -22.97 -12.24 12.11
N VAL A 139 -22.00 -12.22 13.04
CA VAL A 139 -20.58 -12.10 12.71
C VAL A 139 -19.77 -13.19 13.40
N PRO A 140 -18.65 -13.63 12.82
CA PRO A 140 -17.76 -14.61 13.44
C PRO A 140 -17.29 -14.19 14.84
N SER A 141 -17.14 -15.15 15.75
CA SER A 141 -16.69 -14.90 17.12
C SER A 141 -15.32 -14.21 17.17
N ASP A 142 -14.44 -14.49 16.19
CA ASP A 142 -13.13 -13.87 16.06
C ASP A 142 -13.21 -12.37 15.72
N ILE A 143 -14.24 -11.94 15.00
CA ILE A 143 -14.53 -10.53 14.75
C ILE A 143 -15.21 -9.90 15.97
N ARG A 144 -16.21 -10.59 16.54
CA ARG A 144 -16.97 -10.08 17.69
C ARG A 144 -16.08 -9.71 18.88
N MET A 145 -15.01 -10.49 19.12
CA MET A 145 -14.09 -10.21 20.23
C MET A 145 -13.28 -8.93 20.09
N LEU A 146 -13.22 -8.33 18.90
CA LEU A 146 -12.38 -7.16 18.60
C LEU A 146 -13.06 -5.84 18.90
N PHE A 147 -14.39 -5.78 18.82
CA PHE A 147 -15.15 -4.53 18.81
C PHE A 147 -16.16 -4.47 19.96
N HIS A 148 -16.41 -3.26 20.42
CA HIS A 148 -17.55 -3.01 21.29
C HIS A 148 -18.87 -3.33 20.56
N PRO A 149 -19.92 -3.86 21.24
CA PRO A 149 -21.19 -4.22 20.57
C PRO A 149 -21.82 -3.09 19.76
N ASN A 150 -21.83 -1.86 20.27
CA ASN A 150 -22.37 -0.70 19.55
C ASN A 150 -21.57 -0.39 18.27
N THR A 151 -20.24 -0.36 18.38
CA THR A 151 -19.32 -0.16 17.24
C THR A 151 -19.49 -1.26 16.21
N LEU A 152 -19.62 -2.51 16.65
CA LEU A 152 -19.79 -3.66 15.74
C LEU A 152 -21.11 -3.60 14.98
N ARG A 153 -22.22 -3.16 15.60
CA ARG A 153 -23.49 -2.97 14.91
C ARG A 153 -23.38 -1.96 13.76
N GLN A 154 -22.72 -0.83 14.00
CA GLN A 154 -22.49 0.18 12.95
C GLN A 154 -21.62 -0.36 11.82
N ILE A 155 -20.50 -1.05 12.14
CA ILE A 155 -19.65 -1.69 11.13
C ILE A 155 -20.45 -2.69 10.31
N ALA A 156 -21.20 -3.57 10.94
CA ALA A 156 -21.98 -4.61 10.27
C ALA A 156 -23.08 -4.02 9.39
N PHE A 157 -23.74 -2.95 9.82
CA PHE A 157 -24.75 -2.26 9.02
C PHE A 157 -24.14 -1.67 7.74
N ILE A 158 -23.04 -0.92 7.85
CA ILE A 158 -22.34 -0.35 6.69
C ILE A 158 -21.89 -1.48 5.76
N ARG A 159 -21.29 -2.54 6.32
CA ARG A 159 -20.80 -3.69 5.57
C ARG A 159 -21.92 -4.38 4.78
N SER A 160 -23.08 -4.61 5.40
CA SER A 160 -24.20 -5.28 4.74
C SER A 160 -24.70 -4.48 3.53
N GLY A 161 -24.69 -3.15 3.61
CA GLY A 161 -25.02 -2.27 2.48
C GLY A 161 -24.04 -2.40 1.32
N LEU A 162 -22.73 -2.35 1.61
CA LEU A 162 -21.69 -2.47 0.59
C LEU A 162 -21.70 -3.84 -0.11
N LEU A 163 -21.95 -4.91 0.62
CA LEU A 163 -21.89 -6.27 0.08
C LEU A 163 -23.15 -6.70 -0.71
N GLN A 164 -24.03 -5.77 -1.05
CA GLN A 164 -25.15 -6.04 -1.96
C GLN A 164 -24.67 -6.25 -3.42
N GLN A 165 -23.46 -5.85 -3.73
CA GLN A 165 -22.86 -5.99 -5.05
C GLN A 165 -21.38 -6.38 -4.95
N GLU A 166 -20.81 -6.84 -6.06
CA GLU A 166 -19.39 -7.18 -6.12
C GLU A 166 -18.49 -5.93 -6.04
N ILE A 167 -17.33 -6.06 -5.41
CA ILE A 167 -16.35 -4.98 -5.20
C ILE A 167 -15.99 -4.23 -6.50
N ILE A 168 -15.95 -4.93 -7.62
CA ILE A 168 -15.62 -4.32 -8.92
C ILE A 168 -16.73 -3.37 -9.44
N CYS A 169 -17.95 -3.51 -8.91
CA CYS A 169 -19.11 -2.69 -9.25
C CYS A 169 -19.30 -1.50 -8.29
N TRP A 170 -18.50 -1.40 -7.23
CA TRP A 170 -18.63 -0.33 -6.23
C TRP A 170 -18.39 1.05 -6.84
N SER A 171 -19.22 2.01 -6.43
CA SER A 171 -19.07 3.43 -6.78
C SER A 171 -17.79 4.02 -6.17
N PRO A 172 -17.32 5.19 -6.65
CA PRO A 172 -16.22 5.90 -6.02
C PRO A 172 -16.43 6.18 -4.52
N GLU A 173 -17.69 6.48 -4.11
CA GLU A 173 -18.06 6.74 -2.71
C GLU A 173 -17.95 5.45 -1.88
N GLU A 174 -18.47 4.33 -2.38
CA GLU A 174 -18.37 3.03 -1.73
C GLU A 174 -16.91 2.59 -1.56
N LEU A 175 -16.09 2.74 -2.59
CA LEU A 175 -14.66 2.43 -2.55
C LEU A 175 -13.91 3.31 -1.55
N MET A 176 -14.21 4.63 -1.52
CA MET A 176 -13.60 5.58 -0.60
C MET A 176 -13.97 5.27 0.85
N LEU A 177 -15.26 5.05 1.11
CA LEU A 177 -15.76 4.66 2.42
C LEU A 177 -15.11 3.35 2.88
N ALA A 178 -15.09 2.34 2.02
CA ALA A 178 -14.54 1.02 2.33
C ALA A 178 -13.03 1.09 2.64
N GLY A 179 -12.27 1.84 1.86
CA GLY A 179 -10.83 2.05 2.06
C GLY A 179 -10.50 2.85 3.32
N ALA A 180 -11.26 3.92 3.58
CA ALA A 180 -11.10 4.74 4.78
C ALA A 180 -11.42 3.96 6.05
N LEU A 181 -12.52 3.18 6.05
CA LEU A 181 -12.90 2.35 7.18
C LEU A 181 -11.90 1.21 7.40
N ALA A 182 -11.41 0.54 6.34
CA ALA A 182 -10.36 -0.47 6.45
C ALA A 182 -9.11 0.08 7.16
N GLY A 183 -8.82 1.36 6.99
CA GLY A 183 -7.67 2.03 7.62
C GLY A 183 -7.85 2.33 9.10
N ILE A 184 -9.07 2.30 9.64
CA ILE A 184 -9.37 2.57 11.05
C ILE A 184 -9.97 1.37 11.79
N LEU A 185 -10.18 0.23 11.12
CA LEU A 185 -10.73 -0.98 11.77
C LEU A 185 -9.93 -1.40 12.98
N HIS A 186 -8.59 -1.41 12.86
CA HIS A 186 -7.70 -1.79 13.95
C HIS A 186 -6.42 -0.99 13.95
N GLY A 187 -5.86 -0.76 15.14
CA GLY A 187 -4.59 -0.07 15.32
C GLY A 187 -4.25 0.12 16.80
N ALA A 188 -3.05 0.59 17.06
CA ALA A 188 -2.56 0.81 18.42
C ALA A 188 -3.22 2.04 19.05
N HIS A 189 -3.66 1.90 20.29
CA HIS A 189 -4.15 3.02 21.08
C HIS A 189 -2.99 3.85 21.59
N ARG A 190 -3.25 5.11 21.91
CA ARG A 190 -2.29 6.00 22.56
C ARG A 190 -2.11 5.60 24.02
N ARG A 191 -1.06 6.12 24.66
CA ARG A 191 -0.75 5.82 26.08
C ARG A 191 -1.84 6.30 27.06
N ASP A 192 -2.58 7.34 26.68
CA ASP A 192 -3.73 7.88 27.45
C ASP A 192 -5.03 7.06 27.24
N GLY A 193 -4.97 5.97 26.48
CA GLY A 193 -6.12 5.13 26.13
C GLY A 193 -6.97 5.67 25.00
N SER A 194 -6.73 6.88 24.51
CA SER A 194 -7.45 7.42 23.35
C SER A 194 -7.09 6.66 22.07
N SER A 195 -8.05 6.55 21.15
CA SER A 195 -7.84 5.84 19.90
C SER A 195 -8.63 6.46 18.75
N GLY A 196 -8.00 6.55 17.59
CA GLY A 196 -8.68 6.78 16.32
C GLY A 196 -9.13 5.49 15.63
N TYR A 197 -8.90 4.32 16.27
CA TYR A 197 -9.24 3.01 15.76
C TYR A 197 -10.45 2.43 16.49
N LEU A 198 -11.14 1.52 15.81
CA LEU A 198 -12.44 0.99 16.24
C LEU A 198 -12.32 -0.26 17.12
N SER A 199 -11.22 -1.00 17.02
CA SER A 199 -11.00 -2.25 17.74
C SER A 199 -10.26 -2.07 19.06
N ILE A 200 -10.04 -3.19 19.76
CA ILE A 200 -9.01 -3.29 20.80
C ILE A 200 -7.66 -2.81 20.26
N SER A 201 -6.74 -2.43 21.17
CA SER A 201 -5.39 -2.01 20.78
C SER A 201 -4.60 -3.16 20.15
N MET A 202 -4.16 -2.98 18.91
CA MET A 202 -3.30 -3.92 18.18
C MET A 202 -2.52 -3.18 17.08
N PRO A 203 -1.51 -3.81 16.43
CA PRO A 203 -0.81 -3.17 15.30
C PRO A 203 -1.77 -2.75 14.17
N ASN A 204 -1.46 -1.65 13.48
CA ASN A 204 -2.29 -1.14 12.38
C ASN A 204 -1.83 -1.63 11.00
N THR A 205 -0.60 -2.11 10.87
CA THR A 205 -0.04 -2.54 9.58
C THR A 205 -0.49 -3.95 9.20
N PHE A 206 -0.66 -4.82 10.19
CA PHE A 206 -1.12 -6.19 9.99
C PHE A 206 -2.03 -6.64 11.14
N SER A 207 -2.88 -7.62 10.86
CA SER A 207 -3.72 -8.27 11.86
C SER A 207 -2.96 -9.46 12.47
N MET A 208 -2.86 -9.52 13.80
CA MET A 208 -2.39 -10.72 14.49
C MET A 208 -3.37 -11.87 14.27
N SER A 209 -2.91 -13.14 14.31
CA SER A 209 -3.81 -14.29 14.11
C SER A 209 -4.95 -14.32 15.14
N PRO A 210 -6.15 -14.79 14.78
CA PRO A 210 -7.30 -14.84 15.70
C PRO A 210 -6.99 -15.56 17.02
N THR A 211 -6.23 -16.66 16.95
CA THR A 211 -5.84 -17.43 18.16
C THR A 211 -4.94 -16.62 19.09
N TYR A 212 -3.97 -15.89 18.50
CA TYR A 212 -3.09 -15.01 19.28
C TYR A 212 -3.88 -13.85 19.88
N VAL A 213 -4.74 -13.21 19.12
CA VAL A 213 -5.57 -12.08 19.59
C VAL A 213 -6.44 -12.51 20.78
N ARG A 214 -7.07 -13.68 20.69
CA ARG A 214 -7.90 -14.21 21.80
C ARG A 214 -7.08 -14.37 23.10
N LYS A 215 -5.89 -14.96 22.99
CA LYS A 215 -4.96 -15.08 24.11
C LYS A 215 -4.55 -13.73 24.65
N TYR A 216 -4.17 -12.81 23.75
CA TYR A 216 -3.73 -11.46 24.09
C TYR A 216 -4.80 -10.63 24.81
N ILE A 217 -6.07 -10.73 24.39
CA ILE A 217 -7.22 -10.11 25.07
C ILE A 217 -7.32 -10.59 26.50
N LEU A 218 -7.25 -11.92 26.73
CA LEU A 218 -7.39 -12.52 28.06
C LEU A 218 -6.23 -12.16 28.98
N GLU A 219 -5.00 -12.26 28.50
CA GLU A 219 -3.78 -11.99 29.28
C GLU A 219 -3.65 -10.50 29.67
N ASN A 220 -4.13 -9.59 28.84
CA ASN A 220 -4.03 -8.14 29.07
C ASN A 220 -5.35 -7.51 29.51
N ASN A 221 -6.40 -8.29 29.74
CA ASN A 221 -7.75 -7.81 30.10
C ASN A 221 -8.22 -6.65 29.21
N LEU A 222 -8.01 -6.80 27.89
CA LEU A 222 -8.32 -5.74 26.94
C LEU A 222 -9.82 -5.61 26.76
N LYS A 223 -10.29 -4.36 26.69
CA LYS A 223 -11.68 -4.02 26.36
C LYS A 223 -11.69 -3.19 25.09
N ALA A 224 -12.61 -3.51 24.18
CA ALA A 224 -12.82 -2.70 23.00
C ALA A 224 -13.52 -1.38 23.38
N PRO A 225 -13.06 -0.24 22.84
CA PRO A 225 -13.68 1.05 23.11
C PRO A 225 -15.05 1.15 22.42
N ASP A 226 -16.00 1.80 23.08
CA ASP A 226 -17.27 2.21 22.44
C ASP A 226 -17.01 3.42 21.56
N GLN A 227 -16.86 3.19 20.27
CA GLN A 227 -16.53 4.21 19.26
C GLN A 227 -17.73 4.41 18.32
N ASN A 228 -18.08 5.66 18.05
CA ASN A 228 -19.00 5.98 16.96
C ASN A 228 -18.25 5.87 15.61
N VAL A 229 -18.66 4.92 14.79
CA VAL A 229 -18.00 4.62 13.50
C VAL A 229 -18.13 5.79 12.54
N PHE A 230 -19.29 6.46 12.49
CA PHE A 230 -19.54 7.58 11.57
C PHE A 230 -18.67 8.79 11.91
N GLU A 231 -18.51 9.12 13.19
CA GLU A 231 -17.59 10.17 13.62
C GLU A 231 -16.15 9.85 13.27
N ARG A 232 -15.67 8.64 13.58
CA ARG A 232 -14.31 8.20 13.26
C ARG A 232 -14.04 8.19 11.77
N LEU A 233 -15.04 7.78 10.98
CA LEU A 233 -14.97 7.81 9.53
C LEU A 233 -14.85 9.22 8.97
N ARG A 234 -15.66 10.17 9.46
CA ARG A 234 -15.54 11.59 9.07
C ARG A 234 -14.19 12.19 9.44
N ASP A 235 -13.70 11.91 10.64
CA ASP A 235 -12.35 12.30 11.06
C ASP A 235 -11.26 11.73 10.15
N LYS A 236 -11.43 10.49 9.70
CA LYS A 236 -10.51 9.85 8.77
C LYS A 236 -10.58 10.49 7.39
N LEU A 237 -11.78 10.66 6.84
CA LEU A 237 -12.00 11.27 5.53
C LEU A 237 -11.48 12.72 5.50
N ALA A 238 -11.76 13.53 6.50
CA ALA A 238 -11.24 14.90 6.57
C ALA A 238 -9.71 14.95 6.46
N ARG A 239 -8.99 14.01 7.10
CA ARG A 239 -7.53 13.90 6.97
C ARG A 239 -7.07 13.44 5.60
N LEU A 240 -7.85 12.60 4.90
CA LEU A 240 -7.50 12.13 3.56
C LEU A 240 -7.69 13.22 2.50
N TYR A 241 -8.64 14.12 2.69
CA TYR A 241 -8.96 15.21 1.77
C TYR A 241 -8.23 16.53 2.08
N MET A 242 -7.13 16.47 2.84
CA MET A 242 -6.32 17.67 3.10
C MET A 242 -5.65 18.22 1.85
N ASP A 243 -5.30 17.35 0.93
CA ASP A 243 -4.69 17.71 -0.35
C ASP A 243 -5.66 17.50 -1.49
N SER A 244 -5.59 18.35 -2.52
CA SER A 244 -6.31 18.20 -3.77
C SER A 244 -5.60 17.20 -4.71
N ILE A 245 -6.37 16.52 -5.55
CA ILE A 245 -5.86 15.66 -6.63
C ILE A 245 -6.39 16.19 -7.95
N GLU A 246 -5.51 16.73 -8.78
CA GLU A 246 -5.88 17.35 -10.05
C GLU A 246 -5.56 16.49 -11.28
N GLY A 247 -4.64 15.57 -11.19
CA GLY A 247 -4.16 14.75 -12.30
C GLY A 247 -5.21 13.77 -12.88
N PRO A 248 -4.88 13.11 -13.99
CA PRO A 248 -5.80 12.22 -14.71
C PRO A 248 -6.23 11.03 -13.84
N VAL A 249 -7.49 10.62 -14.00
CA VAL A 249 -8.02 9.44 -13.29
C VAL A 249 -7.28 8.20 -13.75
N GLY A 250 -6.83 7.39 -12.79
CA GLY A 250 -6.14 6.13 -13.06
C GLY A 250 -7.09 4.97 -13.30
N GLU A 251 -6.65 4.01 -14.09
CA GLU A 251 -7.32 2.71 -14.25
C GLU A 251 -6.77 1.70 -13.26
N THR A 252 -7.66 0.91 -12.65
CA THR A 252 -7.27 -0.11 -11.66
C THR A 252 -7.95 -1.43 -11.99
N PHE A 253 -7.17 -2.50 -12.08
CA PHE A 253 -7.62 -3.85 -12.35
C PHE A 253 -7.47 -4.75 -11.12
N LYS A 254 -8.25 -5.83 -11.07
CA LYS A 254 -8.15 -6.92 -10.09
C LYS A 254 -7.93 -8.23 -10.83
N LYS A 255 -6.70 -8.46 -11.29
CA LYS A 255 -6.33 -9.61 -12.14
C LYS A 255 -4.96 -10.17 -11.74
N ASP A 256 -4.64 -11.37 -12.22
CA ASP A 256 -3.26 -11.82 -12.25
C ASP A 256 -2.41 -10.85 -13.09
N ALA A 257 -1.27 -10.42 -12.56
CA ALA A 257 -0.43 -9.40 -13.18
C ALA A 257 0.12 -9.86 -14.54
N SER A 258 0.49 -11.12 -14.66
CA SER A 258 1.00 -11.68 -15.92
C SER A 258 -0.09 -11.72 -16.99
N HIS A 259 -1.30 -12.07 -16.61
CA HIS A 259 -2.47 -12.03 -17.52
C HIS A 259 -2.84 -10.61 -17.92
N LEU A 260 -2.79 -9.64 -17.01
CA LEU A 260 -3.05 -8.24 -17.34
C LEU A 260 -2.06 -7.74 -18.40
N MET A 261 -0.77 -7.90 -18.15
CA MET A 261 0.29 -7.39 -19.03
C MET A 261 0.36 -8.10 -20.40
N THR A 262 -0.19 -9.31 -20.51
CA THR A 262 -0.29 -10.04 -21.78
C THR A 262 -1.64 -9.89 -22.49
N SER A 263 -2.64 -9.32 -21.83
CA SER A 263 -3.97 -9.08 -22.38
C SER A 263 -4.02 -7.85 -23.30
N GLN A 264 -5.19 -7.64 -23.95
CA GLN A 264 -5.45 -6.45 -24.74
C GLN A 264 -5.73 -5.18 -23.91
N ALA A 265 -5.88 -5.30 -22.58
CA ALA A 265 -6.10 -4.16 -21.69
C ALA A 265 -4.94 -3.16 -21.72
N ILE A 266 -3.71 -3.67 -21.94
CA ILE A 266 -2.53 -2.82 -22.10
C ILE A 266 -1.94 -3.09 -23.49
N LYS A 267 -1.87 -2.05 -24.32
CA LYS A 267 -1.25 -2.13 -25.64
C LYS A 267 0.25 -2.36 -25.50
N PRO A 268 0.87 -3.23 -26.35
CA PRO A 268 2.31 -3.40 -26.35
C PRO A 268 3.04 -2.08 -26.63
N GLY A 269 4.15 -1.85 -25.92
CA GLY A 269 5.02 -0.71 -26.17
C GLY A 269 4.40 0.66 -25.89
N THR A 270 3.48 0.76 -24.92
CA THR A 270 2.83 2.05 -24.60
C THR A 270 3.17 2.58 -23.21
N VAL A 271 3.77 1.78 -22.34
CA VAL A 271 4.10 2.16 -20.97
C VAL A 271 5.47 2.84 -20.94
N ASN A 272 5.54 4.06 -20.40
CA ASN A 272 6.78 4.81 -20.23
C ASN A 272 7.58 4.30 -19.02
N LEU A 273 6.88 4.08 -17.90
CA LEU A 273 7.49 3.60 -16.67
C LEU A 273 6.65 2.48 -16.05
N VAL A 274 7.26 1.34 -15.80
CA VAL A 274 6.76 0.37 -14.82
C VAL A 274 7.47 0.63 -13.50
N ILE A 275 6.74 0.83 -12.41
CA ILE A 275 7.31 0.94 -11.07
C ILE A 275 6.49 0.09 -10.10
N THR A 276 7.14 -0.87 -9.45
CA THR A 276 6.43 -1.85 -8.65
C THR A 276 7.32 -2.57 -7.64
N SER A 277 6.68 -3.15 -6.61
CA SER A 277 7.30 -4.11 -5.70
C SER A 277 6.53 -5.44 -5.81
N PRO A 278 7.01 -6.42 -6.58
CA PRO A 278 6.36 -7.72 -6.67
C PRO A 278 6.35 -8.43 -5.31
N PRO A 279 5.46 -9.41 -5.08
CA PRO A 279 5.43 -10.17 -3.83
C PRO A 279 6.80 -10.78 -3.51
N TYR A 280 7.26 -10.63 -2.26
CA TYR A 280 8.56 -11.15 -1.83
C TYR A 280 8.44 -12.62 -1.43
N LEU A 281 9.41 -13.42 -1.82
CA LEU A 281 9.44 -14.87 -1.54
C LEU A 281 9.37 -15.13 -0.02
N ARG A 282 8.30 -15.78 0.45
CA ARG A 282 8.10 -16.24 1.84
C ARG A 282 8.12 -15.14 2.93
N VAL A 283 7.96 -13.87 2.57
CA VAL A 283 8.02 -12.77 3.55
C VAL A 283 6.66 -12.45 4.14
N VAL A 284 5.60 -12.39 3.32
CA VAL A 284 4.28 -11.92 3.76
C VAL A 284 3.16 -12.90 3.45
N ASN A 285 2.36 -13.23 4.46
CA ASN A 285 1.07 -13.90 4.31
C ASN A 285 -0.04 -12.85 4.21
N TYR A 286 -0.30 -12.34 3.00
CA TYR A 286 -1.21 -11.22 2.78
C TYR A 286 -2.64 -11.48 3.27
N GLY A 287 -3.18 -12.67 3.06
CA GLY A 287 -4.49 -13.06 3.55
C GLY A 287 -4.54 -13.12 5.08
N THR A 288 -3.56 -13.78 5.68
CA THR A 288 -3.49 -13.90 7.15
C THR A 288 -3.20 -12.56 7.81
N ALA A 289 -2.33 -11.72 7.25
CA ALA A 289 -2.01 -10.41 7.80
C ALA A 289 -3.16 -9.41 7.72
N ASN A 290 -4.13 -9.64 6.84
CA ASN A 290 -5.25 -8.71 6.60
C ASN A 290 -6.63 -9.33 6.90
N TRP A 291 -6.72 -10.40 7.70
CA TRP A 291 -7.97 -11.15 7.87
C TRP A 291 -9.15 -10.30 8.36
N ILE A 292 -8.94 -9.28 9.20
CA ILE A 292 -9.97 -8.35 9.66
C ILE A 292 -10.49 -7.50 8.50
N ARG A 293 -9.58 -6.96 7.69
CA ARG A 293 -9.91 -6.11 6.55
C ARG A 293 -10.53 -6.91 5.40
N LEU A 294 -10.09 -8.16 5.22
CA LEU A 294 -10.68 -9.07 4.24
C LEU A 294 -12.11 -9.47 4.65
N TRP A 295 -12.34 -9.76 5.95
CA TRP A 295 -13.69 -9.92 6.46
C TRP A 295 -14.55 -8.68 6.16
N TRP A 296 -14.03 -7.49 6.44
CA TRP A 296 -14.71 -6.22 6.14
C TRP A 296 -15.16 -6.14 4.67
N LEU A 297 -14.33 -6.60 3.74
CA LEU A 297 -14.60 -6.61 2.30
C LEU A 297 -15.42 -7.82 1.82
N GLY A 298 -15.99 -8.63 2.71
CA GLY A 298 -16.80 -9.79 2.32
C GLY A 298 -16.01 -11.02 1.88
N ILE A 299 -14.69 -11.01 2.02
CA ILE A 299 -13.86 -12.19 1.80
C ILE A 299 -13.98 -13.07 3.04
N GLU A 300 -15.11 -13.79 3.10
CA GLU A 300 -15.43 -14.58 4.25
C GLU A 300 -14.70 -15.90 4.22
N GLU A 301 -13.97 -16.13 5.28
CA GLU A 301 -13.71 -17.44 5.85
C GLU A 301 -13.08 -17.35 7.22
N VAL A 302 -13.41 -16.28 7.91
CA VAL A 302 -13.19 -16.25 9.34
C VAL A 302 -14.46 -16.85 9.99
N GLY A 303 -14.48 -18.17 10.18
CA GLY A 303 -15.42 -18.76 11.09
C GLY A 303 -16.33 -19.89 10.58
N ARG A 304 -16.62 -20.05 9.29
CA ARG A 304 -17.54 -21.11 8.82
C ARG A 304 -16.86 -22.31 8.15
N GLN A 305 -15.71 -22.13 7.55
CA GLN A 305 -14.87 -23.24 7.09
C GLN A 305 -13.41 -22.82 7.30
N ARG A 306 -12.72 -23.45 8.21
CA ARG A 306 -11.30 -23.18 8.45
C ARG A 306 -10.51 -23.34 7.15
N GLY A 307 -10.35 -22.25 6.44
CA GLY A 307 -9.21 -22.12 5.57
C GLY A 307 -9.33 -22.19 4.07
N ALA A 308 -10.50 -22.37 3.39
CA ALA A 308 -10.46 -22.45 1.94
C ALA A 308 -10.22 -21.09 1.26
N GLY A 309 -10.99 -20.02 1.48
CA GLY A 309 -10.81 -18.76 0.77
C GLY A 309 -9.60 -17.94 1.22
N ARG A 310 -9.31 -17.88 2.53
CA ARG A 310 -8.08 -17.21 3.00
C ARG A 310 -6.84 -17.98 2.58
N LYS A 311 -6.85 -19.32 2.66
CA LYS A 311 -5.75 -20.14 2.17
C LYS A 311 -5.63 -20.13 0.65
N SER A 312 -6.73 -20.07 -0.09
CA SER A 312 -6.70 -19.92 -1.54
C SER A 312 -6.22 -18.53 -1.93
N LEU A 313 -6.59 -17.49 -1.17
CA LEU A 313 -6.07 -16.14 -1.36
C LEU A 313 -4.58 -16.06 -1.00
N ASP A 314 -4.15 -16.63 0.14
CA ASP A 314 -2.75 -16.72 0.51
C ASP A 314 -1.97 -17.48 -0.58
N ALA A 315 -2.47 -18.61 -1.07
CA ALA A 315 -1.84 -19.37 -2.15
C ALA A 315 -1.76 -18.60 -3.48
N ALA A 316 -2.74 -17.75 -3.76
CA ALA A 316 -2.77 -16.93 -4.98
C ALA A 316 -1.89 -15.67 -4.88
N LEU A 317 -1.78 -15.08 -3.68
CA LEU A 317 -1.00 -13.86 -3.44
C LEU A 317 0.45 -14.15 -3.06
N ASP A 318 0.70 -15.31 -2.45
CA ASP A 318 1.98 -15.70 -1.91
C ASP A 318 2.63 -16.75 -2.79
N HIS A 319 3.64 -16.39 -3.55
CA HIS A 319 4.52 -17.37 -4.21
C HIS A 319 5.46 -18.02 -3.18
N GLN A 320 4.89 -18.51 -2.07
CA GLN A 320 5.64 -18.98 -0.90
C GLN A 320 6.22 -20.38 -1.02
N HIS A 321 5.83 -21.15 -2.05
CA HIS A 321 5.98 -22.58 -1.97
C HIS A 321 7.40 -23.08 -2.30
N SER A 322 8.07 -22.45 -3.25
CA SER A 322 9.46 -22.76 -3.59
C SER A 322 10.12 -21.63 -4.36
N TYR A 323 11.45 -21.60 -4.36
CA TYR A 323 12.22 -20.69 -5.21
C TYR A 323 11.92 -20.92 -6.70
N ASP A 324 11.73 -22.17 -7.15
CA ASP A 324 11.40 -22.49 -8.53
C ASP A 324 10.05 -21.95 -9.00
N SER A 325 9.02 -21.99 -8.15
CA SER A 325 7.73 -21.35 -8.48
C SER A 325 7.86 -19.85 -8.51
N TYR A 326 8.62 -19.26 -7.61
CA TYR A 326 8.92 -17.81 -7.61
C TYR A 326 9.69 -17.41 -8.88
N ARG A 327 10.70 -18.18 -9.27
CA ARG A 327 11.46 -17.98 -10.52
C ARG A 327 10.55 -18.02 -11.75
N THR A 328 9.63 -18.97 -11.81
CA THR A 328 8.65 -19.06 -12.90
C THR A 328 7.70 -17.85 -12.94
N PHE A 329 7.21 -17.43 -11.78
CA PHE A 329 6.39 -16.22 -11.64
C PHE A 329 7.17 -14.98 -12.11
N PHE A 330 8.40 -14.81 -11.65
CA PHE A 330 9.21 -13.66 -11.97
C PHE A 330 9.55 -13.57 -13.46
N ALA A 331 9.88 -14.72 -14.10
CA ALA A 331 10.10 -14.80 -15.53
C ALA A 331 8.86 -14.35 -16.34
N LYS A 332 7.66 -14.80 -15.95
CA LYS A 332 6.40 -14.34 -16.58
C LYS A 332 6.18 -12.86 -16.40
N THR A 333 6.47 -12.35 -15.21
CA THR A 333 6.34 -10.93 -14.86
C THR A 333 7.26 -10.07 -15.74
N LEU A 334 8.54 -10.43 -15.85
CA LEU A 334 9.50 -9.73 -16.69
C LEU A 334 9.10 -9.78 -18.18
N GLY A 335 8.66 -10.95 -18.68
CA GLY A 335 8.15 -11.08 -20.05
C GLY A 335 6.93 -10.18 -20.33
N GLY A 336 6.02 -10.07 -19.36
CA GLY A 336 4.90 -9.15 -19.42
C GLY A 336 5.34 -7.68 -19.45
N MET A 337 6.28 -7.29 -18.61
CA MET A 337 6.88 -5.93 -18.58
C MET A 337 7.56 -5.62 -19.92
N ARG A 338 8.38 -6.54 -20.43
CA ARG A 338 9.03 -6.41 -21.73
C ARG A 338 8.05 -6.11 -22.87
N ARG A 339 6.87 -6.75 -22.83
CA ARG A 339 5.81 -6.54 -23.83
C ARG A 339 5.22 -5.14 -23.76
N VAL A 340 4.94 -4.63 -22.57
CA VAL A 340 4.17 -3.38 -22.39
C VAL A 340 5.04 -2.12 -22.41
N ILE A 341 6.31 -2.21 -22.01
CA ILE A 341 7.24 -1.07 -21.95
C ILE A 341 7.58 -0.60 -23.38
N ARG A 342 7.64 0.71 -23.57
CA ARG A 342 8.15 1.37 -24.78
C ARG A 342 9.64 1.02 -24.99
N LYS A 343 10.16 1.27 -26.20
CA LYS A 343 11.59 1.09 -26.49
C LYS A 343 12.49 2.04 -25.70
N ASP A 344 11.96 3.22 -25.40
CA ASP A 344 12.60 4.26 -24.58
C ASP A 344 12.11 4.26 -23.12
N GLY A 345 11.25 3.29 -22.75
CA GLY A 345 10.69 3.17 -21.41
C GLY A 345 11.58 2.36 -20.45
N VAL A 346 11.25 2.45 -19.16
CA VAL A 346 12.01 1.85 -18.05
C VAL A 346 11.09 1.03 -17.15
N ALA A 347 11.63 -0.04 -16.55
CA ALA A 347 10.99 -0.73 -15.43
C ALA A 347 11.85 -0.64 -14.17
N VAL A 348 11.23 -0.26 -13.07
CA VAL A 348 11.83 -0.16 -11.74
C VAL A 348 11.16 -1.17 -10.82
N LEU A 349 11.93 -2.15 -10.34
CA LEU A 349 11.45 -3.19 -9.45
C LEU A 349 12.14 -3.08 -8.09
N VAL A 350 11.33 -2.99 -7.04
CA VAL A 350 11.80 -3.00 -5.65
C VAL A 350 11.66 -4.38 -5.09
N VAL A 351 12.76 -5.05 -4.77
CA VAL A 351 12.79 -6.44 -4.29
C VAL A 351 13.65 -6.52 -3.04
N GLY A 352 13.05 -6.88 -1.91
CA GLY A 352 13.77 -7.07 -0.65
C GLY A 352 14.49 -8.41 -0.59
N ASP A 353 15.63 -8.44 0.09
CA ASP A 353 16.30 -9.68 0.44
C ASP A 353 15.48 -10.51 1.43
N VAL A 354 15.73 -11.79 1.51
CA VAL A 354 15.01 -12.72 2.38
C VAL A 354 15.94 -13.28 3.45
N ALA A 355 15.58 -13.03 4.71
CA ALA A 355 16.31 -13.61 5.83
C ALA A 355 16.08 -15.12 5.92
N ASN A 356 17.16 -15.90 6.04
CA ASN A 356 17.15 -17.31 6.35
C ASN A 356 17.60 -17.48 7.81
N PRO A 357 16.76 -17.98 8.72
CA PRO A 357 17.18 -18.18 10.11
C PRO A 357 18.40 -19.09 10.22
N GLY A 358 19.51 -18.56 10.75
CA GLY A 358 20.77 -19.32 10.94
C GLY A 358 21.68 -19.37 9.71
N GLU A 359 21.33 -18.70 8.63
CA GLU A 359 22.13 -18.60 7.40
C GLU A 359 22.26 -17.13 6.98
N GLU A 360 23.18 -16.85 6.04
CA GLU A 360 23.25 -15.55 5.39
C GLU A 360 21.94 -15.24 4.65
N PRO A 361 21.50 -13.97 4.64
CA PRO A 361 20.33 -13.57 3.89
C PRO A 361 20.44 -13.93 2.40
N LEU A 362 19.35 -14.44 1.83
CA LEU A 362 19.27 -14.70 0.40
C LEU A 362 19.20 -13.35 -0.33
N PRO A 363 20.19 -13.01 -1.19
CA PRO A 363 20.19 -11.80 -2.00
C PRO A 363 19.20 -11.99 -3.18
N LEU A 364 17.90 -12.00 -2.85
CA LEU A 364 16.82 -12.43 -3.75
C LEU A 364 16.82 -11.66 -5.07
N ALA A 365 17.01 -10.35 -5.02
CA ALA A 365 16.98 -9.50 -6.20
C ALA A 365 18.09 -9.85 -7.20
N ARG A 366 19.31 -10.06 -6.71
CA ARG A 366 20.45 -10.46 -7.54
C ARG A 366 20.25 -11.84 -8.11
N GLN A 367 19.95 -12.82 -7.24
CA GLN A 367 19.80 -14.21 -7.65
C GLN A 367 18.68 -14.40 -8.67
N ILE A 368 17.53 -13.76 -8.47
CA ILE A 368 16.41 -13.91 -9.42
C ILE A 368 16.72 -13.22 -10.76
N TRP A 369 17.48 -12.11 -10.75
CA TRP A 369 17.93 -11.48 -11.97
C TRP A 369 18.88 -12.40 -12.76
N ASP A 370 19.88 -12.96 -12.10
CA ASP A 370 20.87 -13.86 -12.73
C ASP A 370 20.19 -15.11 -13.32
N ASP A 371 19.15 -15.65 -12.67
CA ASP A 371 18.44 -16.83 -13.14
C ASP A 371 17.51 -16.61 -14.34
N VAL A 372 16.82 -15.46 -14.39
CA VAL A 372 15.74 -15.24 -15.38
C VAL A 372 15.81 -13.91 -16.13
N GLY A 373 16.62 -12.97 -15.66
CA GLY A 373 16.67 -11.60 -16.19
C GLY A 373 17.11 -11.56 -17.65
N GLU A 374 18.26 -12.14 -17.96
CA GLU A 374 18.84 -12.13 -19.32
C GLU A 374 17.92 -12.75 -20.39
N LYS A 375 17.11 -13.74 -20.00
CA LYS A 375 16.18 -14.44 -20.90
C LYS A 375 14.85 -13.69 -21.09
N SER A 376 14.64 -12.61 -20.38
CA SER A 376 13.37 -11.85 -20.41
C SER A 376 13.25 -10.91 -21.61
N GLY A 377 14.36 -10.63 -22.32
CA GLY A 377 14.46 -9.57 -23.32
C GLY A 377 14.53 -8.17 -22.70
N LEU A 378 14.89 -8.10 -21.42
CA LEU A 378 15.24 -6.87 -20.70
C LEU A 378 16.72 -6.90 -20.34
N ARG A 379 17.34 -5.72 -20.25
CA ARG A 379 18.70 -5.53 -19.75
C ARG A 379 18.68 -4.76 -18.44
N LEU A 380 19.57 -5.10 -17.53
CA LEU A 380 19.78 -4.37 -16.29
C LEU A 380 20.58 -3.10 -16.59
N ILE A 381 20.01 -1.93 -16.29
CA ILE A 381 20.67 -0.64 -16.43
C ILE A 381 21.42 -0.30 -15.14
N ASN A 382 20.74 -0.47 -13.99
CA ASN A 382 21.31 -0.17 -12.70
C ASN A 382 20.73 -1.09 -11.62
N PHE A 383 21.52 -1.31 -10.57
CA PHE A 383 21.17 -2.08 -9.39
C PHE A 383 21.53 -1.26 -8.15
N ILE A 384 20.52 -0.79 -7.42
CA ILE A 384 20.71 0.05 -6.25
C ILE A 384 20.41 -0.76 -5.00
N GLU A 385 21.34 -0.79 -4.06
CA GLU A 385 21.11 -1.35 -2.74
C GLU A 385 20.63 -0.24 -1.81
N ASP A 386 19.40 -0.39 -1.29
CA ASP A 386 18.80 0.54 -0.35
C ASP A 386 18.83 -0.05 1.06
N GLN A 387 19.67 0.52 1.92
CA GLN A 387 19.74 0.12 3.32
C GLN A 387 18.67 0.86 4.11
N LEU A 388 17.64 0.15 4.51
CA LEU A 388 16.57 0.68 5.34
C LEU A 388 16.96 0.56 6.82
N PRO A 389 17.00 1.68 7.57
CA PRO A 389 17.25 1.62 9.01
C PRO A 389 16.24 0.70 9.69
N THR A 390 16.72 -0.21 10.54
CA THR A 390 15.91 -1.17 11.32
C THR A 390 14.73 -0.54 12.04
N GLN A 391 14.86 0.74 12.40
CA GLN A 391 13.81 1.52 13.07
C GLN A 391 12.53 1.68 12.21
N ASN A 392 12.65 1.59 10.90
CA ASN A 392 11.56 1.81 9.94
C ASN A 392 10.90 0.50 9.49
N LYS A 393 11.39 -0.67 9.92
CA LYS A 393 10.84 -1.97 9.52
C LYS A 393 9.79 -2.49 10.51
N VAL A 394 8.67 -2.90 9.96
CA VAL A 394 7.55 -3.49 10.71
C VAL A 394 7.92 -4.80 11.43
N SER A 395 8.98 -5.49 10.99
CA SER A 395 9.49 -6.73 11.59
C SER A 395 9.90 -6.60 13.06
N ARG A 396 10.16 -5.40 13.55
CA ARG A 396 10.56 -5.13 14.93
C ARG A 396 9.51 -5.44 16.00
N ILE A 397 8.24 -5.53 15.62
CA ILE A 397 7.14 -5.87 16.55
C ILE A 397 7.27 -7.29 17.09
N TRP A 398 7.99 -8.16 16.40
CA TRP A 398 8.21 -9.56 16.78
C TRP A 398 9.54 -9.83 17.48
N GLY A 399 10.32 -8.78 17.81
CA GLY A 399 11.69 -8.88 18.32
C GLY A 399 12.71 -9.13 17.18
N GLU A 400 13.99 -8.94 17.48
CA GLU A 400 15.11 -8.94 16.49
C GLU A 400 15.28 -10.27 15.72
N THR A 401 14.65 -11.36 16.18
CA THR A 401 14.86 -12.71 15.64
C THR A 401 13.65 -13.31 14.93
N LYS A 402 12.52 -12.61 14.83
CA LYS A 402 11.27 -13.16 14.27
C LYS A 402 10.77 -12.36 13.06
N GLY A 403 11.30 -12.63 11.91
CA GLY A 403 10.85 -12.09 10.64
C GLY A 403 11.81 -12.50 9.52
N ARG A 404 11.32 -12.55 8.28
CA ARG A 404 12.13 -12.88 7.10
C ARG A 404 12.51 -11.64 6.28
N ALA A 405 12.10 -10.45 6.68
CA ALA A 405 12.51 -9.21 6.04
C ALA A 405 13.91 -8.82 6.52
N THR A 406 14.78 -8.48 5.58
CA THR A 406 16.15 -7.99 5.84
C THR A 406 16.15 -6.47 5.97
N GLU A 407 17.29 -5.89 6.29
CA GLU A 407 17.50 -4.43 6.33
C GLU A 407 17.80 -3.84 4.96
N ARG A 408 17.84 -4.68 3.92
CA ARG A 408 18.21 -4.27 2.57
C ARG A 408 17.08 -4.55 1.59
N ASP A 409 16.64 -3.52 0.88
CA ASP A 409 15.85 -3.62 -0.34
C ASP A 409 16.77 -3.32 -1.53
N CYS A 410 16.50 -3.93 -2.67
CA CYS A 410 17.25 -3.69 -3.90
C CYS A 410 16.29 -3.12 -4.95
N VAL A 411 16.76 -2.13 -5.70
CA VAL A 411 16.04 -1.55 -6.81
C VAL A 411 16.73 -1.93 -8.11
N LEU A 412 16.02 -2.70 -8.94
CA LEU A 412 16.48 -3.05 -10.28
C LEU A 412 15.88 -2.05 -11.28
N ILE A 413 16.73 -1.39 -12.06
CA ILE A 413 16.33 -0.52 -13.16
C ILE A 413 16.61 -1.24 -14.46
N LEU A 414 15.55 -1.50 -15.22
CA LEU A 414 15.58 -2.35 -16.42
C LEU A 414 15.10 -1.57 -17.64
N ALA A 415 15.69 -1.84 -18.80
CA ALA A 415 15.18 -1.39 -20.10
C ALA A 415 15.04 -2.56 -21.06
N ARG A 416 14.40 -2.32 -22.20
CA ARG A 416 14.36 -3.33 -23.27
C ARG A 416 15.75 -3.53 -23.87
N ASP A 417 16.07 -4.75 -24.21
CA ASP A 417 17.32 -5.12 -24.90
C ASP A 417 17.41 -4.56 -26.33
N ASP A 418 16.24 -4.34 -26.99
CA ASP A 418 16.10 -3.77 -28.33
C ASP A 418 15.72 -2.28 -28.33
N GLY A 419 15.98 -1.58 -27.23
CA GLY A 419 15.63 -0.18 -27.03
C GLY A 419 16.71 0.63 -26.31
N GLU A 420 16.61 1.95 -26.44
CA GLU A 420 17.43 2.89 -25.68
C GLU A 420 16.51 3.65 -24.72
N PRO A 421 16.72 3.51 -23.40
CA PRO A 421 15.89 4.22 -22.42
C PRO A 421 16.13 5.73 -22.55
N ALA A 422 15.07 6.49 -22.34
CA ALA A 422 15.20 7.94 -22.21
C ALA A 422 16.20 8.24 -21.05
N PRO A 423 17.05 9.25 -21.22
CA PRO A 423 17.96 9.66 -20.15
C PRO A 423 17.14 10.05 -18.92
N ALA A 424 17.63 9.67 -17.74
CA ALA A 424 17.01 10.12 -16.50
C ALA A 424 17.12 11.64 -16.36
N ALA A 425 16.11 12.28 -15.78
CA ALA A 425 16.18 13.69 -15.46
C ALA A 425 17.40 13.97 -14.55
N GLU A 426 18.14 15.02 -14.86
CA GLU A 426 19.34 15.41 -14.09
C GLU A 426 18.99 15.86 -12.67
N VAL A 427 17.80 16.43 -12.49
CA VAL A 427 17.32 16.96 -11.22
C VAL A 427 15.91 16.45 -10.95
N VAL A 428 15.70 15.87 -9.78
CA VAL A 428 14.37 15.57 -9.25
C VAL A 428 13.99 16.72 -8.32
N GLU A 429 12.92 17.42 -8.66
CA GLU A 429 12.41 18.52 -7.85
C GLU A 429 11.64 17.97 -6.65
N TRP A 430 12.18 18.23 -5.47
CA TRP A 430 11.52 17.89 -4.20
C TRP A 430 10.64 19.04 -3.70
N GLU A 431 10.04 19.82 -4.61
CA GLU A 431 9.03 20.77 -4.17
C GLU A 431 7.98 20.01 -3.39
N GLU A 432 7.88 20.34 -2.11
CA GLU A 432 6.80 19.82 -1.30
C GLU A 432 5.51 20.50 -1.77
N PRO A 433 4.66 19.84 -2.58
CA PRO A 433 3.32 20.35 -2.86
C PRO A 433 2.51 20.45 -1.56
N TYR A 434 3.14 20.17 -0.44
CA TYR A 434 2.60 19.97 0.89
C TYR A 434 3.22 20.91 1.94
N LYS A 435 3.96 21.98 1.53
CA LYS A 435 4.65 22.93 2.43
C LYS A 435 3.72 23.67 3.40
N ASP A 436 2.48 23.89 3.01
CA ASP A 436 1.49 24.61 3.84
C ASP A 436 0.83 23.73 4.91
N ARG A 437 1.40 22.56 5.20
CA ARG A 437 0.89 21.65 6.23
C ARG A 437 1.50 21.87 7.60
N GLY A 438 1.84 23.07 7.96
CA GLY A 438 2.05 23.39 9.36
C GLY A 438 0.84 22.92 10.19
N PRO A 439 1.02 22.54 11.48
CA PRO A 439 -0.09 22.07 12.33
C PRO A 439 -1.32 22.99 12.27
N ASP A 440 -1.11 24.28 12.16
CA ASP A 440 -2.17 25.28 12.12
C ASP A 440 -2.95 25.28 10.79
N ALA A 441 -2.26 25.16 9.64
CA ALA A 441 -2.91 25.05 8.32
C ALA A 441 -3.69 23.73 8.19
N ALA A 442 -3.12 22.63 8.68
CA ALA A 442 -3.80 21.36 8.74
C ALA A 442 -5.06 21.40 9.62
N HIS A 443 -5.00 22.03 10.79
CA HIS A 443 -6.14 22.22 11.68
C HIS A 443 -7.18 23.16 11.08
N ALA A 444 -6.77 24.24 10.39
CA ALA A 444 -7.67 25.14 9.70
C ALA A 444 -8.43 24.39 8.59
N ARG A 445 -7.73 23.66 7.72
CA ARG A 445 -8.34 22.88 6.65
C ARG A 445 -9.30 21.80 7.19
N LEU A 446 -8.93 21.11 8.26
CA LEU A 446 -9.83 20.15 8.93
C LEU A 446 -11.09 20.81 9.47
N ARG A 447 -10.99 22.04 10.03
CA ARG A 447 -12.18 22.80 10.46
C ARG A 447 -13.05 23.17 9.28
N ASP A 448 -12.46 23.67 8.19
CA ASP A 448 -13.21 24.05 6.97
C ASP A 448 -13.96 22.84 6.38
N LEU A 449 -13.28 21.69 6.28
CA LEU A 449 -13.89 20.46 5.79
C LEU A 449 -15.01 19.95 6.73
N ARG A 450 -14.89 20.16 8.03
CA ARG A 450 -15.95 19.81 9.01
C ARG A 450 -17.12 20.78 8.97
N ASN A 451 -16.85 22.06 8.75
CA ASN A 451 -17.89 23.11 8.69
C ASN A 451 -18.64 23.15 7.35
N ALA A 452 -18.09 22.51 6.31
CA ALA A 452 -18.77 22.29 5.03
C ALA A 452 -19.78 21.11 5.07
N LEU A 453 -20.08 20.65 6.28
CA LEU A 453 -21.12 19.68 6.66
C LEU A 453 -22.38 20.38 7.14
#